data_50f3e22c383c8e3e20cd46b30379bfba
#
_entry.id   50f3e22c383c8e3e20cd46b30379bfba
#
_cell.length_a   1.000
_cell.length_b   1.000
_cell.length_c   1.000
_cell.angle_alpha   90.00
_cell.angle_beta   90.00
_cell.angle_gamma   90.00
#
_symmetry.space_group_name_H-M   'P 1'
#
loop_
_entity.id
_entity.type
_entity.pdbx_description
1 polymer ?
#
loop_
_entity_poly.entity_id
_entity_poly.type
_entity_poly.pdbx_seq_one_letter_code
_entity_poly.pdbx_strand_id
1 'polypeptide(L)'
;MNRAYLIFKHEFLQAVKKVGFIVLTFIVPVLALLAIGLYELVTTLIEPSASEITAVGYVDQVGIFSERTDQGLIKLIPFASREEATRALVSKDVSEYIVIPSDYTSSGTIQRYTLAKELMAPQVTTYLIKSFVTWNLLKDDVPPETIASIVSPLNLEVTRLDENGDIAQEQGNIGNIIIPAVFSLLLSFALMLGAQSLISGLGEEKESRLMEVLLSSVSVRQLLIAKVLALGAAGLLQVIVWLISAPLLLNLASSSFGGFLSDIQLPANFLLLGVLYFILGYLLFAVLSVTIGGISSSTSDAQNLSMFYVMMLFVPLWFFGVYINFPNSPIWVVLSIFPITAPIQMMLRLGVSDIPAWQIVTSIGLLGLSIFVGLSFSAKIFRTFMLMYGKRPSLAEIRRSLKTA
;
A
#
# COMPACT_ATOMS: atom_id res chain seq x y z
N MET A 1 11.50 32.79 -28.96
CA MET A 1 11.07 31.82 -27.94
C MET A 1 11.56 30.43 -28.35
N ASN A 2 12.14 29.67 -27.42
CA ASN A 2 12.69 28.35 -27.76
C ASN A 2 11.53 27.41 -28.14
N ARG A 3 11.56 26.78 -29.32
CA ARG A 3 10.49 25.89 -29.81
C ARG A 3 10.21 24.74 -28.87
N ALA A 4 11.23 24.23 -28.20
CA ALA A 4 11.07 23.18 -27.17
C ALA A 4 10.24 23.67 -25.98
N TYR A 5 10.37 24.95 -25.58
CA TYR A 5 9.55 25.50 -24.49
C TYR A 5 8.08 25.62 -24.87
N LEU A 6 7.77 25.94 -26.12
CA LEU A 6 6.37 25.98 -26.59
C LEU A 6 5.73 24.60 -26.56
N ILE A 7 6.46 23.57 -26.97
CA ILE A 7 5.99 22.18 -26.87
C ILE A 7 5.80 21.80 -25.41
N PHE A 8 6.78 22.06 -24.56
CA PHE A 8 6.67 21.81 -23.11
C PHE A 8 5.41 22.46 -22.51
N LYS A 9 5.22 23.76 -22.74
CA LYS A 9 4.07 24.50 -22.23
C LYS A 9 2.74 23.91 -22.72
N HIS A 10 2.66 23.56 -24.00
CA HIS A 10 1.46 22.97 -24.59
C HIS A 10 1.14 21.61 -23.97
N GLU A 11 2.11 20.71 -23.94
CA GLU A 11 1.98 19.36 -23.39
C GLU A 11 1.65 19.37 -21.89
N PHE A 12 2.34 20.23 -21.12
CA PHE A 12 2.07 20.40 -19.69
C PHE A 12 0.64 20.88 -19.43
N LEU A 13 0.21 21.94 -20.10
CA LEU A 13 -1.14 22.47 -19.94
C LEU A 13 -2.20 21.46 -20.42
N GLN A 14 -1.92 20.72 -21.47
CA GLN A 14 -2.81 19.69 -21.96
C GLN A 14 -2.91 18.52 -20.97
N ALA A 15 -1.79 18.09 -20.40
CA ALA A 15 -1.76 17.03 -19.38
C ALA A 15 -2.54 17.43 -18.12
N VAL A 16 -2.30 18.62 -17.57
CA VAL A 16 -2.94 19.11 -16.34
C VAL A 16 -4.44 19.38 -16.53
N LYS A 17 -4.86 19.76 -17.73
CA LYS A 17 -6.28 19.99 -18.05
C LYS A 17 -7.06 18.72 -18.40
N LYS A 18 -6.39 17.59 -18.64
CA LYS A 18 -7.09 16.31 -18.87
C LYS A 18 -7.95 15.95 -17.64
N VAL A 19 -9.21 15.63 -17.88
CA VAL A 19 -10.15 15.21 -16.82
C VAL A 19 -9.55 14.06 -15.99
N GLY A 20 -8.90 13.09 -16.64
CA GLY A 20 -8.24 11.99 -15.97
C GLY A 20 -7.13 12.43 -15.00
N PHE A 21 -6.34 13.45 -15.36
CA PHE A 21 -5.32 14.00 -14.46
C PHE A 21 -5.96 14.68 -13.24
N ILE A 22 -6.96 15.54 -13.45
CA ILE A 22 -7.65 16.26 -12.40
C ILE A 22 -8.32 15.26 -11.43
N VAL A 23 -9.08 14.31 -12.00
CA VAL A 23 -9.75 13.28 -11.21
C VAL A 23 -8.74 12.50 -10.37
N LEU A 24 -7.67 11.99 -10.98
CA LEU A 24 -6.67 11.18 -10.26
C LEU A 24 -5.88 11.99 -9.22
N THR A 25 -5.62 13.27 -9.49
CA THR A 25 -4.93 14.13 -8.54
C THR A 25 -5.77 14.38 -7.29
N PHE A 26 -7.07 14.61 -7.45
CA PHE A 26 -7.95 14.98 -6.34
C PHE A 26 -8.75 13.80 -5.77
N ILE A 27 -8.92 12.70 -6.53
CA ILE A 27 -9.70 11.54 -6.07
C ILE A 27 -9.11 10.91 -4.81
N VAL A 28 -7.77 10.89 -4.68
CA VAL A 28 -7.10 10.31 -3.52
C VAL A 28 -7.39 11.11 -2.24
N PRO A 29 -7.15 12.44 -2.19
CA PRO A 29 -7.57 13.25 -1.04
C PRO A 29 -9.08 13.18 -0.77
N VAL A 30 -9.90 13.21 -1.82
CA VAL A 30 -11.37 13.14 -1.67
C VAL A 30 -11.83 11.79 -1.13
N LEU A 31 -11.30 10.68 -1.63
CA LEU A 31 -11.62 9.34 -1.12
C LEU A 31 -11.15 9.17 0.33
N ALA A 32 -10.00 9.73 0.70
CA ALA A 32 -9.54 9.72 2.08
C ALA A 32 -10.49 10.51 3.00
N LEU A 33 -10.94 11.70 2.59
CA LEU A 33 -11.95 12.49 3.32
C LEU A 33 -13.28 11.75 3.42
N LEU A 34 -13.73 11.11 2.35
CA LEU A 34 -14.95 10.30 2.35
C LEU A 34 -14.83 9.10 3.29
N ALA A 35 -13.67 8.43 3.29
CA ALA A 35 -13.43 7.29 4.19
C ALA A 35 -13.43 7.72 5.66
N ILE A 36 -12.81 8.87 5.99
CA ILE A 36 -12.85 9.44 7.34
C ILE A 36 -14.29 9.79 7.74
N GLY A 37 -15.01 10.53 6.89
CA GLY A 37 -16.40 10.92 7.16
C GLY A 37 -17.36 9.73 7.24
N LEU A 38 -17.17 8.69 6.43
CA LEU A 38 -17.93 7.44 6.54
C LEU A 38 -17.61 6.70 7.83
N TYR A 39 -16.34 6.65 8.22
CA TYR A 39 -15.96 6.05 9.50
C TYR A 39 -16.62 6.77 10.67
N GLU A 40 -16.59 8.10 10.73
CA GLU A 40 -17.29 8.88 11.76
C GLU A 40 -18.80 8.63 11.74
N LEU A 41 -19.42 8.63 10.55
CA LEU A 41 -20.83 8.34 10.42
C LEU A 41 -21.18 6.94 10.89
N VAL A 42 -20.37 5.95 10.51
CA VAL A 42 -20.56 4.55 10.91
C VAL A 42 -20.38 4.38 12.42
N THR A 43 -19.34 4.98 13.01
CA THR A 43 -19.12 4.92 14.47
C THR A 43 -20.25 5.59 15.24
N THR A 44 -20.76 6.75 14.78
CA THR A 44 -21.89 7.43 15.43
C THR A 44 -23.22 6.67 15.26
N LEU A 45 -23.41 5.96 14.15
CA LEU A 45 -24.61 5.14 13.91
C LEU A 45 -24.54 3.75 14.57
N ILE A 46 -23.33 3.20 14.69
CA ILE A 46 -23.04 1.88 15.28
C ILE A 46 -22.52 2.08 16.72
N GLU A 47 -22.45 3.33 17.26
CA GLU A 47 -22.18 3.42 18.70
C GLU A 47 -23.08 2.40 19.38
N PRO A 48 -22.50 1.29 19.88
CA PRO A 48 -23.29 0.39 20.67
C PRO A 48 -23.80 1.29 21.79
N SER A 49 -25.12 1.45 21.90
CA SER A 49 -25.64 1.93 23.16
C SER A 49 -24.85 1.22 24.20
N ALA A 50 -24.14 1.95 25.07
CA ALA A 50 -23.19 1.41 26.06
C ALA A 50 -23.80 0.35 27.02
N SER A 51 -24.87 -0.30 26.60
CA SER A 51 -25.74 -1.22 27.30
C SER A 51 -26.16 -2.47 26.54
N GLU A 52 -25.75 -2.74 25.31
CA GLU A 52 -25.94 -4.09 24.77
C GLU A 52 -24.78 -5.00 25.18
N ILE A 53 -24.84 -5.40 26.46
CA ILE A 53 -24.09 -6.55 26.96
C ILE A 53 -24.48 -7.73 26.08
N THR A 54 -23.54 -8.20 25.26
CA THR A 54 -23.78 -9.36 24.40
C THR A 54 -24.00 -10.59 25.25
N ALA A 55 -25.21 -11.11 25.28
CA ALA A 55 -25.51 -12.34 26.01
C ALA A 55 -24.96 -13.55 25.24
N VAL A 56 -24.08 -14.31 25.86
CA VAL A 56 -23.52 -15.56 25.33
C VAL A 56 -23.97 -16.72 26.23
N GLY A 57 -24.64 -17.72 25.65
CA GLY A 57 -25.03 -18.91 26.39
C GLY A 57 -23.85 -19.84 26.66
N TYR A 58 -23.89 -20.59 27.75
CA TYR A 58 -22.95 -21.71 27.94
C TYR A 58 -23.64 -22.91 28.56
N VAL A 59 -23.20 -24.09 28.16
CA VAL A 59 -23.61 -25.39 28.75
C VAL A 59 -22.36 -26.01 29.32
N ASP A 60 -22.34 -26.14 30.66
CA ASP A 60 -21.22 -26.74 31.37
C ASP A 60 -21.53 -28.22 31.70
N GLN A 61 -20.84 -29.13 31.01
CA GLN A 61 -20.94 -30.58 31.32
C GLN A 61 -19.86 -31.06 32.28
N VAL A 62 -18.93 -30.20 32.68
CA VAL A 62 -17.91 -30.50 33.70
C VAL A 62 -18.41 -30.16 35.11
N GLY A 63 -19.21 -29.09 35.21
CA GLY A 63 -19.83 -28.66 36.48
C GLY A 63 -18.99 -27.72 37.35
N ILE A 64 -17.94 -27.08 36.78
CA ILE A 64 -17.04 -26.19 37.52
C ILE A 64 -17.08 -24.74 37.06
N PHE A 65 -17.74 -24.45 35.93
CA PHE A 65 -17.73 -23.14 35.28
C PHE A 65 -18.93 -22.28 35.72
N SER A 66 -18.82 -21.59 36.83
CA SER A 66 -19.93 -20.80 37.42
C SER A 66 -19.55 -19.35 37.74
N GLU A 67 -18.26 -19.02 37.80
CA GLU A 67 -17.78 -17.70 38.20
C GLU A 67 -17.37 -16.82 37.00
N ARG A 68 -17.32 -15.49 37.22
CA ARG A 68 -17.00 -14.50 36.19
C ARG A 68 -17.88 -14.59 34.94
N THR A 69 -19.15 -14.81 35.15
CA THR A 69 -20.15 -14.81 34.07
C THR A 69 -20.44 -13.43 33.51
N ASP A 70 -20.16 -12.37 34.26
CA ASP A 70 -20.23 -10.98 33.79
C ASP A 70 -18.80 -10.44 33.55
N GLN A 71 -18.49 -10.08 32.31
CA GLN A 71 -17.19 -9.54 31.88
C GLN A 71 -17.32 -8.15 31.22
N GLY A 72 -18.37 -7.41 31.61
CA GLY A 72 -18.62 -6.07 31.10
C GLY A 72 -19.18 -6.01 29.68
N LEU A 73 -18.44 -6.49 28.68
CA LEU A 73 -18.88 -6.52 27.28
C LEU A 73 -19.71 -7.77 26.93
N ILE A 74 -19.56 -8.85 27.72
CA ILE A 74 -20.27 -10.11 27.53
C ILE A 74 -20.81 -10.60 28.87
N LYS A 75 -22.06 -11.03 28.85
CA LYS A 75 -22.69 -11.75 29.96
C LYS A 75 -22.89 -13.20 29.56
N LEU A 76 -22.27 -14.11 30.30
CA LEU A 76 -22.39 -15.55 30.10
C LEU A 76 -23.62 -16.08 30.87
N ILE A 77 -24.55 -16.70 30.16
CA ILE A 77 -25.81 -17.22 30.69
C ILE A 77 -25.75 -18.76 30.74
N PRO A 78 -25.84 -19.38 31.89
CA PRO A 78 -25.85 -20.84 31.99
C PRO A 78 -27.15 -21.46 31.50
N PHE A 79 -27.02 -22.56 30.76
CA PHE A 79 -28.15 -23.37 30.32
C PHE A 79 -27.95 -24.83 30.79
N ALA A 80 -29.06 -25.48 31.19
CA ALA A 80 -28.99 -26.84 31.69
C ALA A 80 -28.75 -27.89 30.60
N SER A 81 -29.14 -27.56 29.36
CA SER A 81 -28.95 -28.44 28.19
C SER A 81 -28.65 -27.70 26.92
N ARG A 82 -28.07 -28.43 25.95
CA ARG A 82 -27.82 -27.91 24.60
C ARG A 82 -29.11 -27.51 23.89
N GLU A 83 -30.21 -28.26 24.10
CA GLU A 83 -31.52 -28.00 23.49
C GLU A 83 -32.10 -26.66 23.99
N GLU A 84 -31.91 -26.35 25.28
CA GLU A 84 -32.32 -25.09 25.87
C GLU A 84 -31.50 -23.91 25.31
N ALA A 85 -30.18 -24.05 25.28
CA ALA A 85 -29.28 -23.05 24.67
C ALA A 85 -29.57 -22.82 23.19
N THR A 86 -29.88 -23.88 22.43
CA THR A 86 -30.28 -23.76 21.01
C THR A 86 -31.59 -22.99 20.87
N ARG A 87 -32.57 -23.21 21.72
CA ARG A 87 -33.82 -22.43 21.68
C ARG A 87 -33.57 -20.95 21.97
N ALA A 88 -32.77 -20.65 22.98
CA ALA A 88 -32.40 -19.29 23.33
C ALA A 88 -31.62 -18.59 22.20
N LEU A 89 -30.80 -19.33 21.46
CA LEU A 89 -30.09 -18.79 20.25
C LEU A 89 -31.09 -18.48 19.12
N VAL A 90 -32.03 -19.38 18.85
CA VAL A 90 -33.04 -19.20 17.81
C VAL A 90 -34.03 -18.08 18.15
N SER A 91 -34.42 -17.93 19.43
CA SER A 91 -35.26 -16.81 19.94
C SER A 91 -34.50 -15.48 20.02
N LYS A 92 -33.17 -15.49 19.82
CA LYS A 92 -32.27 -14.33 19.94
C LYS A 92 -32.10 -13.78 21.36
N ASP A 93 -32.37 -14.61 22.38
CA ASP A 93 -32.11 -14.24 23.77
C ASP A 93 -30.60 -14.26 24.06
N VAL A 94 -29.85 -15.05 23.28
CA VAL A 94 -28.38 -15.04 23.23
C VAL A 94 -27.90 -14.92 21.79
N SER A 95 -26.74 -14.29 21.60
CA SER A 95 -26.14 -14.13 20.27
C SER A 95 -25.45 -15.40 19.77
N GLU A 96 -24.96 -16.21 20.69
CA GLU A 96 -24.28 -17.47 20.47
C GLU A 96 -24.22 -18.27 21.79
N TYR A 97 -23.87 -19.54 21.71
CA TYR A 97 -23.58 -20.30 22.91
C TYR A 97 -22.39 -21.24 22.72
N ILE A 98 -21.78 -21.61 23.82
CA ILE A 98 -20.70 -22.60 23.91
C ILE A 98 -21.11 -23.82 24.71
N VAL A 99 -20.57 -24.97 24.31
CA VAL A 99 -20.67 -26.21 25.08
C VAL A 99 -19.28 -26.61 25.56
N ILE A 100 -19.12 -26.72 26.85
CA ILE A 100 -17.91 -27.19 27.50
C ILE A 100 -18.14 -28.67 27.81
N PRO A 101 -17.60 -29.62 27.04
CA PRO A 101 -17.86 -31.01 27.16
C PRO A 101 -17.18 -31.60 28.43
N SER A 102 -17.67 -32.74 28.89
CA SER A 102 -17.15 -33.40 30.10
C SER A 102 -15.68 -33.85 30.04
N ASP A 103 -15.17 -34.03 28.81
CA ASP A 103 -13.78 -34.37 28.53
C ASP A 103 -12.89 -33.12 28.25
N TYR A 104 -13.42 -31.90 28.50
CA TYR A 104 -12.72 -30.65 28.22
C TYR A 104 -11.32 -30.59 28.83
N THR A 105 -11.16 -31.04 30.07
CA THR A 105 -9.87 -31.02 30.78
C THR A 105 -8.79 -31.86 30.11
N SER A 106 -9.15 -32.82 29.28
CA SER A 106 -8.23 -33.66 28.52
C SER A 106 -8.15 -33.25 27.03
N SER A 107 -9.26 -32.80 26.41
CA SER A 107 -9.34 -32.45 24.99
C SER A 107 -8.98 -30.99 24.71
N GLY A 108 -9.22 -30.09 25.67
CA GLY A 108 -9.05 -28.64 25.51
C GLY A 108 -10.03 -28.03 24.51
N THR A 109 -11.05 -28.75 24.05
CA THR A 109 -11.91 -28.32 22.92
C THR A 109 -13.27 -27.85 23.47
N ILE A 110 -13.68 -26.63 23.06
CA ILE A 110 -15.00 -26.05 23.34
C ILE A 110 -15.73 -25.92 22.01
N GLN A 111 -16.99 -26.31 21.97
CA GLN A 111 -17.83 -26.19 20.79
C GLN A 111 -18.61 -24.88 20.85
N ARG A 112 -18.50 -24.05 19.82
CA ARG A 112 -19.25 -22.79 19.68
C ARG A 112 -20.35 -22.95 18.65
N TYR A 113 -21.55 -22.44 18.96
CA TYR A 113 -22.74 -22.48 18.15
C TYR A 113 -23.25 -21.06 17.89
N THR A 114 -23.41 -20.67 16.63
CA THR A 114 -23.86 -19.36 16.19
C THR A 114 -24.73 -19.48 14.95
N LEU A 115 -25.65 -18.53 14.74
CA LEU A 115 -26.40 -18.37 13.50
C LEU A 115 -25.67 -17.49 12.48
N ALA A 116 -24.61 -16.79 12.89
CA ALA A 116 -23.81 -15.93 12.00
C ALA A 116 -22.97 -16.76 11.04
N LYS A 117 -22.88 -16.31 9.77
CA LYS A 117 -21.96 -16.88 8.78
C LYS A 117 -20.58 -16.28 8.96
N GLU A 118 -19.84 -16.80 9.93
CA GLU A 118 -18.49 -16.37 10.25
C GLU A 118 -17.46 -17.42 9.85
N LEU A 119 -16.33 -16.98 9.30
CA LEU A 119 -15.19 -17.87 9.03
C LEU A 119 -14.37 -18.15 10.30
N MET A 120 -14.35 -17.22 11.24
CA MET A 120 -13.64 -17.29 12.52
C MET A 120 -14.46 -16.60 13.60
N ALA A 121 -14.32 -17.07 14.85
CA ALA A 121 -14.90 -16.38 15.98
C ALA A 121 -14.26 -14.98 16.16
N PRO A 122 -15.03 -13.94 16.54
CA PRO A 122 -14.48 -12.63 16.84
C PRO A 122 -13.39 -12.74 17.93
N GLN A 123 -12.30 -11.99 17.77
CA GLN A 123 -11.17 -12.06 18.72
C GLN A 123 -11.58 -11.68 20.14
N VAL A 124 -12.46 -10.67 20.28
CA VAL A 124 -13.00 -10.25 21.58
C VAL A 124 -13.74 -11.38 22.26
N THR A 125 -14.66 -12.07 21.57
CA THR A 125 -15.40 -13.21 22.10
C THR A 125 -14.46 -14.35 22.49
N THR A 126 -13.50 -14.67 21.64
CA THR A 126 -12.50 -15.72 21.91
C THR A 126 -11.67 -15.39 23.16
N TYR A 127 -11.24 -14.13 23.30
CA TYR A 127 -10.50 -13.67 24.48
C TYR A 127 -11.32 -13.78 25.77
N LEU A 128 -12.59 -13.35 25.75
CA LEU A 128 -13.48 -13.37 26.90
C LEU A 128 -13.88 -14.80 27.32
N ILE A 129 -14.13 -15.69 26.34
CA ILE A 129 -14.34 -17.13 26.61
C ILE A 129 -13.07 -17.74 27.22
N LYS A 130 -11.90 -17.44 26.68
CA LYS A 130 -10.62 -17.89 27.24
C LYS A 130 -10.44 -17.41 28.67
N SER A 131 -10.74 -16.14 28.95
CA SER A 131 -10.68 -15.55 30.29
C SER A 131 -11.61 -16.28 31.27
N PHE A 132 -12.86 -16.49 30.85
CA PHE A 132 -13.87 -17.23 31.65
C PHE A 132 -13.41 -18.65 32.01
N VAL A 133 -12.94 -19.37 31.02
CA VAL A 133 -12.50 -20.76 31.17
C VAL A 133 -11.25 -20.84 32.06
N THR A 134 -10.25 -20.01 31.78
CA THR A 134 -9.00 -20.02 32.57
C THR A 134 -9.25 -19.66 34.03
N TRP A 135 -10.12 -18.67 34.26
CA TRP A 135 -10.48 -18.29 35.62
C TRP A 135 -11.10 -19.45 36.37
N ASN A 136 -12.13 -20.10 35.83
CA ASN A 136 -12.84 -21.18 36.53
C ASN A 136 -11.99 -22.44 36.71
N LEU A 137 -10.99 -22.67 35.86
CA LEU A 137 -10.05 -23.79 36.01
C LEU A 137 -9.03 -23.56 37.13
N LEU A 138 -8.65 -22.31 37.41
CA LEU A 138 -7.51 -22.00 38.28
C LEU A 138 -7.90 -21.31 39.59
N LYS A 139 -9.17 -20.95 39.77
CA LYS A 139 -9.63 -20.13 40.89
C LYS A 139 -9.33 -20.71 42.28
N ASP A 140 -9.30 -22.03 42.40
CA ASP A 140 -9.08 -22.72 43.66
C ASP A 140 -7.59 -22.95 43.98
N ASP A 141 -6.73 -22.93 42.92
CA ASP A 141 -5.31 -23.26 43.03
C ASP A 141 -4.39 -22.06 42.91
N VAL A 142 -4.86 -20.94 42.35
CA VAL A 142 -4.01 -19.81 41.93
C VAL A 142 -4.63 -18.47 42.33
N PRO A 143 -3.82 -17.50 42.87
CA PRO A 143 -4.31 -16.16 43.20
C PRO A 143 -4.89 -15.44 42.00
N PRO A 144 -5.94 -14.60 42.17
CA PRO A 144 -6.60 -13.86 41.08
C PRO A 144 -5.66 -13.04 40.20
N GLU A 145 -4.64 -12.42 40.78
CA GLU A 145 -3.63 -11.61 40.07
C GLU A 145 -2.80 -12.47 39.11
N THR A 146 -2.47 -13.68 39.52
CA THR A 146 -1.71 -14.64 38.71
C THR A 146 -2.57 -15.19 37.57
N ILE A 147 -3.88 -15.42 37.81
CA ILE A 147 -4.81 -15.85 36.75
C ILE A 147 -4.91 -14.77 35.67
N ALA A 148 -4.99 -13.49 36.06
CA ALA A 148 -4.99 -12.38 35.10
C ALA A 148 -3.71 -12.37 34.23
N SER A 149 -2.56 -12.65 34.84
CA SER A 149 -1.29 -12.78 34.14
C SER A 149 -1.21 -14.02 33.22
N ILE A 150 -1.93 -15.10 33.54
CA ILE A 150 -2.02 -16.30 32.69
C ILE A 150 -2.92 -16.04 31.46
N VAL A 151 -4.00 -15.29 31.63
CA VAL A 151 -4.93 -14.93 30.54
C VAL A 151 -4.27 -13.97 29.56
N SER A 152 -3.52 -13.00 30.07
CA SER A 152 -2.72 -12.03 29.31
C SER A 152 -1.25 -12.09 29.76
N PRO A 153 -0.50 -13.14 29.36
CA PRO A 153 0.82 -13.40 29.92
C PRO A 153 1.89 -12.40 29.50
N LEU A 154 1.60 -11.58 28.48
CA LEU A 154 2.61 -10.72 27.89
C LEU A 154 2.00 -9.37 27.46
N ASN A 155 2.46 -8.32 28.08
CA ASN A 155 2.33 -6.96 27.58
C ASN A 155 3.73 -6.48 27.14
N LEU A 156 3.99 -6.53 25.84
CA LEU A 156 5.28 -6.10 25.29
C LEU A 156 5.24 -4.60 25.01
N GLU A 157 5.95 -3.83 25.80
CA GLU A 157 6.33 -2.47 25.45
C GLU A 157 7.67 -2.51 24.70
N VAL A 158 7.64 -2.17 23.42
CA VAL A 158 8.83 -2.12 22.58
C VAL A 158 9.40 -0.72 22.63
N THR A 159 10.56 -0.56 23.25
CA THR A 159 11.33 0.69 23.22
C THR A 159 12.50 0.51 22.26
N ARG A 160 12.54 1.31 21.20
CA ARG A 160 13.64 1.32 20.25
C ARG A 160 14.82 2.11 20.82
N LEU A 161 16.02 1.52 20.75
CA LEU A 161 17.26 2.18 21.09
C LEU A 161 18.03 2.57 19.81
N ASP A 162 18.80 3.63 19.88
CA ASP A 162 19.75 4.02 18.83
C ASP A 162 21.08 3.21 18.92
N GLU A 163 22.01 3.46 18.01
CA GLU A 163 23.31 2.78 17.98
C GLU A 163 24.18 3.06 19.22
N ASN A 164 23.90 4.10 19.99
CA ASN A 164 24.59 4.47 21.22
C ASN A 164 23.96 3.82 22.47
N GLY A 165 22.79 3.19 22.31
CA GLY A 165 22.03 2.58 23.40
C GLY A 165 21.06 3.55 24.07
N ASP A 166 20.90 4.78 23.57
CA ASP A 166 19.92 5.74 24.05
C ASP A 166 18.54 5.48 23.41
N ILE A 167 17.48 5.98 24.07
CA ILE A 167 16.12 5.84 23.53
C ILE A 167 16.03 6.61 22.21
N ALA A 168 15.80 5.90 21.11
CA ALA A 168 15.67 6.49 19.79
C ALA A 168 14.55 7.54 19.75
N GLN A 169 14.77 8.66 19.07
CA GLN A 169 13.78 9.73 18.91
C GLN A 169 12.53 9.24 18.15
N GLU A 170 12.72 8.32 17.20
CA GLU A 170 11.64 7.69 16.45
C GLU A 170 11.33 6.32 17.04
N GLN A 171 10.23 6.21 17.76
CA GLN A 171 9.69 4.94 18.26
C GLN A 171 8.86 4.26 17.16
N GLY A 172 8.93 2.93 17.10
CA GLY A 172 8.14 2.16 16.14
C GLY A 172 6.64 2.39 16.33
N ASN A 173 6.00 3.01 15.32
CA ASN A 173 4.56 3.27 15.30
C ASN A 173 3.97 2.63 14.03
N ILE A 174 2.70 2.24 14.09
CA ILE A 174 1.97 1.73 12.93
C ILE A 174 1.98 2.73 11.75
N GLY A 175 2.06 4.02 12.05
CA GLY A 175 2.23 5.08 11.06
C GLY A 175 3.50 4.93 10.22
N ASN A 176 4.58 4.44 10.81
CA ASN A 176 5.84 4.19 10.11
C ASN A 176 5.71 3.08 9.05
N ILE A 177 4.65 2.28 9.13
CA ILE A 177 4.32 1.23 8.16
C ILE A 177 3.30 1.76 7.14
N ILE A 178 2.22 2.38 7.61
CA ILE A 178 1.09 2.82 6.77
C ILE A 178 1.52 3.93 5.81
N ILE A 179 2.23 4.95 6.31
CA ILE A 179 2.59 6.11 5.48
C ILE A 179 3.49 5.73 4.31
N PRO A 180 4.62 5.02 4.49
CA PRO A 180 5.43 4.58 3.37
C PRO A 180 4.67 3.67 2.41
N ALA A 181 3.77 2.82 2.90
CA ALA A 181 2.94 1.96 2.05
C ALA A 181 1.99 2.78 1.16
N VAL A 182 1.25 3.72 1.76
CA VAL A 182 0.34 4.61 1.03
C VAL A 182 1.12 5.50 0.06
N PHE A 183 2.24 6.10 0.51
CA PHE A 183 3.08 6.91 -0.36
C PHE A 183 3.65 6.11 -1.53
N SER A 184 4.14 4.90 -1.29
CA SER A 184 4.65 4.00 -2.34
C SER A 184 3.57 3.59 -3.32
N LEU A 185 2.34 3.36 -2.85
CA LEU A 185 1.19 3.10 -3.71
C LEU A 185 0.88 4.30 -4.60
N LEU A 186 0.80 5.49 -4.03
CA LEU A 186 0.57 6.73 -4.78
C LEU A 186 1.68 7.00 -5.79
N LEU A 187 2.94 6.80 -5.38
CA LEU A 187 4.11 6.92 -6.24
C LEU A 187 4.04 5.94 -7.42
N SER A 188 3.62 4.69 -7.17
CA SER A 188 3.42 3.69 -8.22
C SER A 188 2.37 4.15 -9.25
N PHE A 189 1.25 4.68 -8.79
CA PHE A 189 0.22 5.22 -9.69
C PHE A 189 0.73 6.43 -10.47
N ALA A 190 1.45 7.36 -9.84
CA ALA A 190 2.00 8.53 -10.53
C ALA A 190 2.98 8.12 -11.64
N LEU A 191 3.88 7.16 -11.35
CA LEU A 191 4.83 6.63 -12.35
C LEU A 191 4.12 5.87 -13.48
N MET A 192 3.15 5.04 -13.14
CA MET A 192 2.35 4.30 -14.12
C MET A 192 1.60 5.24 -15.07
N LEU A 193 0.89 6.24 -14.54
CA LEU A 193 0.12 7.18 -15.32
C LEU A 193 0.99 8.07 -16.18
N GLY A 194 2.14 8.51 -15.68
CA GLY A 194 3.13 9.24 -16.45
C GLY A 194 3.65 8.42 -17.63
N ALA A 195 3.99 7.16 -17.40
CA ALA A 195 4.43 6.23 -18.44
C ALA A 195 3.34 5.99 -19.50
N GLN A 196 2.09 5.73 -19.06
CA GLN A 196 0.94 5.52 -19.96
C GLN A 196 0.63 6.76 -20.79
N SER A 197 0.71 7.96 -20.20
CA SER A 197 0.49 9.22 -20.93
C SER A 197 1.53 9.45 -22.02
N LEU A 198 2.79 9.10 -21.77
CA LEU A 198 3.86 9.17 -22.78
C LEU A 198 3.61 8.18 -23.92
N ILE A 199 3.24 6.94 -23.59
CA ILE A 199 2.98 5.90 -24.58
C ILE A 199 1.80 6.29 -25.46
N SER A 200 0.68 6.70 -24.87
CA SER A 200 -0.51 7.10 -25.61
C SER A 200 -0.24 8.31 -26.48
N GLY A 201 0.43 9.36 -25.96
CA GLY A 201 0.76 10.56 -26.73
C GLY A 201 1.67 10.28 -27.92
N LEU A 202 2.72 9.47 -27.73
CA LEU A 202 3.63 9.09 -28.83
C LEU A 202 2.94 8.16 -29.85
N GLY A 203 2.06 7.26 -29.37
CA GLY A 203 1.30 6.36 -30.24
C GLY A 203 0.29 7.12 -31.12
N GLU A 204 -0.51 8.01 -30.52
CA GLU A 204 -1.48 8.85 -31.24
C GLU A 204 -0.83 9.73 -32.28
N GLU A 205 0.31 10.35 -31.96
CA GLU A 205 1.08 11.17 -32.90
C GLU A 205 1.67 10.37 -34.06
N LYS A 206 2.09 9.14 -33.78
CA LYS A 206 2.58 8.22 -34.82
C LYS A 206 1.44 7.75 -35.71
N GLU A 207 0.30 7.36 -35.17
CA GLU A 207 -0.87 6.90 -35.93
C GLU A 207 -1.47 8.03 -36.81
N SER A 208 -1.52 9.27 -36.29
CA SER A 208 -2.07 10.42 -36.97
C SER A 208 -1.09 11.10 -37.97
N ARG A 209 0.12 10.59 -38.12
CA ARG A 209 1.23 11.16 -38.91
C ARG A 209 1.62 12.59 -38.50
N LEU A 210 1.15 13.07 -37.35
CA LEU A 210 1.54 14.38 -36.82
C LEU A 210 3.05 14.46 -36.54
N MET A 211 3.71 13.33 -36.35
CA MET A 211 5.16 13.25 -36.19
C MET A 211 5.93 13.81 -37.37
N GLU A 212 5.48 13.61 -38.61
CA GLU A 212 6.16 14.15 -39.80
C GLU A 212 6.14 15.67 -39.79
N VAL A 213 5.01 16.27 -39.41
CA VAL A 213 4.85 17.73 -39.31
C VAL A 213 5.66 18.29 -38.14
N LEU A 214 5.66 17.64 -37.00
CA LEU A 214 6.44 18.06 -35.82
C LEU A 214 7.95 18.00 -36.11
N LEU A 215 8.42 16.93 -36.73
CA LEU A 215 9.84 16.71 -37.04
C LEU A 215 10.36 17.61 -38.18
N SER A 216 9.48 18.17 -38.99
CA SER A 216 9.88 19.20 -39.94
C SER A 216 10.23 20.54 -39.26
N SER A 217 9.73 20.78 -38.07
CA SER A 217 9.86 22.06 -37.36
C SER A 217 10.81 22.02 -36.17
N VAL A 218 11.01 20.82 -35.52
CA VAL A 218 11.85 20.62 -34.35
C VAL A 218 12.65 19.33 -34.47
N SER A 219 13.81 19.27 -33.80
CA SER A 219 14.56 18.00 -33.73
C SER A 219 13.88 16.96 -32.84
N VAL A 220 14.04 15.68 -33.15
CA VAL A 220 13.58 14.54 -32.37
C VAL A 220 13.94 14.70 -30.87
N ARG A 221 15.19 15.10 -30.61
CA ARG A 221 15.68 15.29 -29.24
C ARG A 221 14.92 16.39 -28.49
N GLN A 222 14.65 17.52 -29.16
CA GLN A 222 13.89 18.64 -28.56
C GLN A 222 12.44 18.23 -28.25
N LEU A 223 11.80 17.50 -29.16
CA LEU A 223 10.45 17.00 -28.99
C LEU A 223 10.36 16.07 -27.79
N LEU A 224 11.23 15.06 -27.72
CA LEU A 224 11.22 14.07 -26.63
C LEU A 224 11.53 14.70 -25.26
N ILE A 225 12.56 15.57 -25.21
CA ILE A 225 12.89 16.27 -23.94
C ILE A 225 11.71 17.13 -23.49
N ALA A 226 11.08 17.88 -24.40
CA ALA A 226 9.95 18.73 -24.06
C ALA A 226 8.76 17.89 -23.50
N LYS A 227 8.43 16.77 -24.14
CA LYS A 227 7.35 15.86 -23.67
C LYS A 227 7.66 15.21 -22.33
N VAL A 228 8.86 14.65 -22.19
CA VAL A 228 9.28 14.01 -20.93
C VAL A 228 9.25 15.01 -19.78
N LEU A 229 9.80 16.23 -19.99
CA LEU A 229 9.78 17.26 -18.96
C LEU A 229 8.36 17.77 -18.66
N ALA A 230 7.51 17.93 -19.67
CA ALA A 230 6.14 18.41 -19.49
C ALA A 230 5.29 17.41 -18.64
N LEU A 231 5.31 16.15 -19.02
CA LEU A 231 4.56 15.11 -18.30
C LEU A 231 5.18 14.79 -16.94
N GLY A 232 6.51 14.87 -16.82
CA GLY A 232 7.19 14.76 -15.53
C GLY A 232 6.84 15.90 -14.59
N ALA A 233 6.79 17.13 -15.08
CA ALA A 233 6.35 18.28 -14.29
C ALA A 233 4.87 18.15 -13.85
N ALA A 234 4.00 17.63 -14.71
CA ALA A 234 2.61 17.34 -14.35
C ALA A 234 2.54 16.26 -13.25
N GLY A 235 3.26 15.15 -13.39
CA GLY A 235 3.34 14.11 -12.37
C GLY A 235 3.93 14.62 -11.04
N LEU A 236 4.96 15.46 -11.10
CA LEU A 236 5.52 16.09 -9.90
C LEU A 236 4.52 17.01 -9.22
N LEU A 237 3.74 17.80 -9.99
CA LEU A 237 2.66 18.60 -9.45
C LEU A 237 1.63 17.73 -8.70
N GLN A 238 1.28 16.57 -9.24
CA GLN A 238 0.38 15.60 -8.60
C GLN A 238 0.94 15.10 -7.26
N VAL A 239 2.22 14.71 -7.23
CA VAL A 239 2.90 14.27 -6.00
C VAL A 239 2.93 15.40 -4.96
N ILE A 240 3.21 16.64 -5.38
CA ILE A 240 3.19 17.81 -4.50
C ILE A 240 1.80 18.03 -3.89
N VAL A 241 0.73 17.92 -4.68
CA VAL A 241 -0.65 18.02 -4.17
C VAL A 241 -0.91 16.96 -3.11
N TRP A 242 -0.48 15.71 -3.33
CA TRP A 242 -0.65 14.64 -2.34
C TRP A 242 0.18 14.87 -1.07
N LEU A 243 1.42 15.33 -1.21
CA LEU A 243 2.28 15.65 -0.06
C LEU A 243 1.73 16.80 0.79
N ILE A 244 1.11 17.81 0.18
CA ILE A 244 0.49 18.92 0.89
C ILE A 244 -0.83 18.49 1.55
N SER A 245 -1.61 17.61 0.90
CA SER A 245 -2.88 17.12 1.46
C SER A 245 -2.68 16.10 2.58
N ALA A 246 -1.58 15.33 2.58
CA ALA A 246 -1.34 14.28 3.55
C ALA A 246 -1.35 14.74 5.03
N PRO A 247 -0.67 15.82 5.44
CA PRO A 247 -0.74 16.30 6.82
C PRO A 247 -2.14 16.75 7.25
N LEU A 248 -2.90 17.36 6.34
CA LEU A 248 -4.28 17.78 6.60
C LEU A 248 -5.19 16.56 6.82
N LEU A 249 -5.04 15.53 5.98
CA LEU A 249 -5.80 14.29 6.07
C LEU A 249 -5.43 13.50 7.34
N LEU A 250 -4.15 13.45 7.70
CA LEU A 250 -3.69 12.81 8.93
C LEU A 250 -4.23 13.49 10.17
N ASN A 251 -4.26 14.82 10.19
CA ASN A 251 -4.81 15.59 11.32
C ASN A 251 -6.32 15.36 11.49
N LEU A 252 -7.07 15.37 10.39
CA LEU A 252 -8.50 15.06 10.41
C LEU A 252 -8.75 13.61 10.82
N ALA A 253 -7.99 12.66 10.27
CA ALA A 253 -8.10 11.26 10.64
C ALA A 253 -7.74 11.02 12.12
N SER A 254 -6.74 11.72 12.65
CA SER A 254 -6.32 11.57 14.05
C SER A 254 -7.46 11.87 15.02
N SER A 255 -8.26 12.92 14.78
CA SER A 255 -9.42 13.24 15.62
C SER A 255 -10.48 12.13 15.58
N SER A 256 -10.70 11.53 14.41
CA SER A 256 -11.73 10.50 14.20
C SER A 256 -11.31 9.12 14.73
N PHE A 257 -10.02 8.82 14.73
CA PHE A 257 -9.46 7.52 15.13
C PHE A 257 -8.86 7.53 16.56
N GLY A 258 -9.35 8.41 17.47
CA GLY A 258 -8.94 8.42 18.87
C GLY A 258 -7.49 8.87 19.11
N GLY A 259 -6.96 9.72 18.24
CA GLY A 259 -5.64 10.34 18.43
C GLY A 259 -4.44 9.45 18.04
N PHE A 260 -4.66 8.23 17.69
CA PHE A 260 -3.59 7.25 17.41
C PHE A 260 -2.69 7.63 16.20
N LEU A 261 -3.17 8.51 15.33
CA LEU A 261 -2.43 9.06 14.21
C LEU A 261 -1.74 10.41 14.50
N SER A 262 -1.96 11.00 15.71
CA SER A 262 -1.45 12.34 16.07
C SER A 262 0.09 12.38 16.15
N ASP A 263 0.71 11.27 16.51
CA ASP A 263 2.15 11.19 16.72
C ASP A 263 2.94 10.83 15.45
N ILE A 264 2.23 10.76 14.30
CA ILE A 264 2.85 10.44 13.04
C ILE A 264 3.57 11.66 12.50
N GLN A 265 4.89 11.65 12.54
CA GLN A 265 5.75 12.64 11.92
C GLN A 265 6.39 12.07 10.66
N LEU A 266 6.29 12.82 9.55
CA LEU A 266 6.98 12.49 8.31
C LEU A 266 8.41 13.04 8.37
N PRO A 267 9.45 12.20 8.41
CA PRO A 267 10.82 12.70 8.40
C PRO A 267 11.10 13.51 7.13
N ALA A 268 11.77 14.66 7.26
CA ALA A 268 12.12 15.48 6.10
C ALA A 268 12.94 14.69 5.06
N ASN A 269 13.78 13.77 5.53
CA ASN A 269 14.56 12.88 4.66
C ASN A 269 13.69 11.95 3.81
N PHE A 270 12.56 11.46 4.36
CA PHE A 270 11.60 10.64 3.63
C PHE A 270 10.99 11.40 2.46
N LEU A 271 10.56 12.66 2.69
CA LEU A 271 9.98 13.51 1.66
C LEU A 271 10.98 13.85 0.56
N LEU A 272 12.20 14.22 0.93
CA LEU A 272 13.27 14.56 -0.01
C LEU A 272 13.65 13.36 -0.88
N LEU A 273 13.84 12.20 -0.27
CA LEU A 273 14.11 10.95 -1.00
C LEU A 273 12.91 10.55 -1.88
N GLY A 274 11.69 10.75 -1.39
CA GLY A 274 10.47 10.49 -2.17
C GLY A 274 10.41 11.29 -3.47
N VAL A 275 10.69 12.59 -3.40
CA VAL A 275 10.77 13.45 -4.59
C VAL A 275 11.91 13.01 -5.51
N LEU A 276 13.07 12.69 -4.94
CA LEU A 276 14.22 12.22 -5.73
C LEU A 276 13.94 10.91 -6.46
N TYR A 277 13.38 9.91 -5.75
CA TYR A 277 13.01 8.64 -6.34
C TYR A 277 11.85 8.77 -7.34
N PHE A 278 10.92 9.71 -7.12
CA PHE A 278 9.93 10.05 -8.12
C PHE A 278 10.58 10.55 -9.41
N ILE A 279 11.47 11.54 -9.32
CA ILE A 279 12.12 12.12 -10.49
C ILE A 279 12.92 11.07 -11.26
N LEU A 280 13.76 10.32 -10.56
CA LEU A 280 14.59 9.28 -11.18
C LEU A 280 13.74 8.12 -11.74
N GLY A 281 12.77 7.65 -10.97
CA GLY A 281 11.82 6.63 -11.41
C GLY A 281 11.05 7.08 -12.65
N TYR A 282 10.49 8.30 -12.62
CA TYR A 282 9.79 8.86 -13.76
C TYR A 282 10.68 8.93 -15.00
N LEU A 283 11.92 9.41 -14.88
CA LEU A 283 12.85 9.46 -16.00
C LEU A 283 13.16 8.07 -16.57
N LEU A 284 13.35 7.06 -15.72
CA LEU A 284 13.54 5.68 -16.17
C LEU A 284 12.32 5.18 -16.93
N PHE A 285 11.13 5.34 -16.38
CA PHE A 285 9.88 4.90 -17.01
C PHE A 285 9.60 5.68 -18.29
N ALA A 286 9.93 6.97 -18.35
CA ALA A 286 9.83 7.76 -19.56
C ALA A 286 10.75 7.22 -20.68
N VAL A 287 11.98 6.88 -20.34
CA VAL A 287 12.95 6.28 -21.28
C VAL A 287 12.44 4.93 -21.80
N LEU A 288 11.90 4.07 -20.94
CA LEU A 288 11.30 2.81 -21.34
C LEU A 288 10.08 3.01 -22.24
N SER A 289 9.21 3.97 -21.89
CA SER A 289 8.01 4.30 -22.66
C SER A 289 8.34 4.83 -24.05
N VAL A 290 9.34 5.71 -24.17
CA VAL A 290 9.83 6.23 -25.46
C VAL A 290 10.41 5.10 -26.31
N THR A 291 11.18 4.19 -25.71
CA THR A 291 11.75 3.04 -26.41
C THR A 291 10.64 2.15 -26.98
N ILE A 292 9.66 1.81 -26.14
CA ILE A 292 8.52 0.95 -26.53
C ILE A 292 7.65 1.64 -27.58
N GLY A 293 7.32 2.92 -27.39
CA GLY A 293 6.57 3.72 -28.39
C GLY A 293 7.27 3.77 -29.73
N GLY A 294 8.60 3.85 -29.74
CA GLY A 294 9.41 3.84 -30.98
C GLY A 294 9.30 2.53 -31.78
N ILE A 295 9.31 1.37 -31.10
CA ILE A 295 9.26 0.04 -31.76
C ILE A 295 7.84 -0.48 -32.00
N SER A 296 6.84 0.10 -31.38
CA SER A 296 5.46 -0.38 -31.47
C SER A 296 4.81 0.02 -32.80
N SER A 297 3.92 -0.83 -33.30
CA SER A 297 3.17 -0.60 -34.53
C SER A 297 1.91 0.26 -34.32
N SER A 298 1.35 0.23 -33.12
CA SER A 298 0.15 0.98 -32.71
C SER A 298 0.22 1.36 -31.24
N THR A 299 -0.68 2.25 -30.81
CA THR A 299 -0.84 2.64 -29.40
C THR A 299 -1.18 1.44 -28.52
N SER A 300 -2.09 0.57 -28.97
CA SER A 300 -2.47 -0.66 -28.25
C SER A 300 -1.28 -1.62 -28.09
N ASP A 301 -0.46 -1.76 -29.13
CA ASP A 301 0.75 -2.58 -29.10
C ASP A 301 1.77 -2.06 -28.09
N ALA A 302 1.96 -0.75 -28.04
CA ALA A 302 2.84 -0.09 -27.07
C ALA A 302 2.34 -0.29 -25.61
N GLN A 303 1.05 -0.17 -25.39
CA GLN A 303 0.43 -0.39 -24.08
C GLN A 303 0.61 -1.83 -23.59
N ASN A 304 0.38 -2.83 -24.46
CA ASN A 304 0.59 -4.23 -24.14
C ASN A 304 2.04 -4.54 -23.75
N LEU A 305 3.00 -3.98 -24.49
CA LEU A 305 4.43 -4.14 -24.16
C LEU A 305 4.81 -3.46 -22.85
N SER A 306 4.22 -2.31 -22.57
CA SER A 306 4.51 -1.57 -21.33
C SER A 306 4.01 -2.27 -20.07
N MET A 307 2.99 -3.12 -20.20
CA MET A 307 2.40 -3.84 -19.08
C MET A 307 3.45 -4.61 -18.27
N PHE A 308 4.46 -5.19 -18.93
CA PHE A 308 5.49 -5.98 -18.25
C PHE A 308 6.30 -5.15 -17.23
N TYR A 309 6.83 -4.00 -17.63
CA TYR A 309 7.62 -3.20 -16.68
C TYR A 309 6.73 -2.46 -15.67
N VAL A 310 5.49 -2.13 -16.05
CA VAL A 310 4.51 -1.56 -15.12
C VAL A 310 4.14 -2.59 -14.05
N MET A 311 3.92 -3.85 -14.40
CA MET A 311 3.67 -4.90 -13.40
C MET A 311 4.84 -5.06 -12.44
N MET A 312 6.09 -4.99 -12.94
CA MET A 312 7.28 -5.05 -12.07
C MET A 312 7.33 -3.93 -11.03
N LEU A 313 6.78 -2.75 -11.36
CA LEU A 313 6.69 -1.63 -10.43
C LEU A 313 5.86 -1.97 -9.17
N PHE A 314 4.82 -2.78 -9.33
CA PHE A 314 3.92 -3.17 -8.23
C PHE A 314 4.38 -4.38 -7.43
N VAL A 315 5.42 -5.10 -7.88
CA VAL A 315 5.96 -6.28 -7.17
C VAL A 315 6.24 -6.00 -5.69
N PRO A 316 6.90 -4.89 -5.29
CA PRO A 316 7.12 -4.60 -3.88
C PRO A 316 5.84 -4.51 -3.05
N LEU A 317 4.78 -3.94 -3.62
CA LEU A 317 3.49 -3.77 -2.95
C LEU A 317 2.73 -5.09 -2.80
N TRP A 318 2.82 -5.99 -3.79
CA TRP A 318 2.19 -7.31 -3.69
C TRP A 318 2.74 -8.17 -2.56
N PHE A 319 4.03 -8.03 -2.27
CA PHE A 319 4.73 -8.75 -1.20
C PHE A 319 4.87 -7.93 0.09
N PHE A 320 4.17 -6.81 0.21
CA PHE A 320 4.29 -5.90 1.36
C PHE A 320 4.02 -6.60 2.70
N GLY A 321 3.00 -7.48 2.77
CA GLY A 321 2.70 -8.26 3.97
C GLY A 321 3.84 -9.19 4.39
N VAL A 322 4.55 -9.79 3.42
CA VAL A 322 5.75 -10.61 3.69
C VAL A 322 6.91 -9.71 4.13
N TYR A 323 7.05 -8.54 3.51
CA TYR A 323 8.08 -7.58 3.86
C TYR A 323 7.98 -7.11 5.32
N ILE A 324 6.79 -6.78 5.82
CA ILE A 324 6.58 -6.35 7.22
C ILE A 324 7.07 -7.42 8.21
N ASN A 325 6.82 -8.70 7.92
CA ASN A 325 7.22 -9.80 8.81
C ASN A 325 8.72 -10.11 8.75
N PHE A 326 9.38 -9.84 7.62
CA PHE A 326 10.79 -10.17 7.38
C PHE A 326 11.56 -8.99 6.73
N PRO A 327 11.61 -7.79 7.37
CA PRO A 327 12.11 -6.57 6.74
C PRO A 327 13.60 -6.62 6.37
N ASN A 328 14.39 -7.43 7.05
CA ASN A 328 15.85 -7.56 6.85
C ASN A 328 16.24 -8.65 5.85
N SER A 329 15.29 -9.27 5.15
CA SER A 329 15.61 -10.30 4.16
C SER A 329 16.40 -9.71 2.97
N PRO A 330 17.46 -10.39 2.49
CA PRO A 330 18.29 -9.92 1.38
C PRO A 330 17.53 -9.61 0.08
N ILE A 331 16.40 -10.27 -0.15
CA ILE A 331 15.57 -10.06 -1.34
C ILE A 331 15.09 -8.61 -1.43
N TRP A 332 14.77 -7.97 -0.29
CA TRP A 332 14.30 -6.59 -0.27
C TRP A 332 15.43 -5.60 -0.56
N VAL A 333 16.67 -5.95 -0.18
CA VAL A 333 17.86 -5.19 -0.56
C VAL A 333 18.03 -5.22 -2.08
N VAL A 334 17.95 -6.40 -2.69
CA VAL A 334 18.04 -6.56 -4.15
C VAL A 334 16.95 -5.75 -4.85
N LEU A 335 15.69 -5.87 -4.43
CA LEU A 335 14.58 -5.13 -5.04
C LEU A 335 14.70 -3.61 -4.85
N SER A 336 15.32 -3.13 -3.75
CA SER A 336 15.54 -1.69 -3.54
C SER A 336 16.71 -1.11 -4.35
N ILE A 337 17.57 -1.98 -4.89
CA ILE A 337 18.69 -1.59 -5.76
C ILE A 337 18.33 -1.79 -7.23
N PHE A 338 17.43 -2.73 -7.54
CA PHE A 338 17.01 -3.01 -8.93
C PHE A 338 16.23 -1.82 -9.51
N PRO A 339 16.67 -1.20 -10.63
CA PRO A 339 16.19 0.11 -11.06
C PRO A 339 14.68 0.23 -11.25
N ILE A 340 14.00 -0.82 -11.74
CA ILE A 340 12.54 -0.74 -12.00
C ILE A 340 11.75 -0.73 -10.69
N THR A 341 12.16 -1.49 -9.69
CA THR A 341 11.46 -1.61 -8.39
C THR A 341 12.01 -0.66 -7.34
N ALA A 342 13.22 -0.14 -7.54
CA ALA A 342 13.92 0.71 -6.58
C ALA A 342 13.11 1.90 -6.04
N PRO A 343 12.37 2.68 -6.86
CA PRO A 343 11.63 3.83 -6.37
C PRO A 343 10.58 3.45 -5.32
N ILE A 344 9.93 2.31 -5.51
CA ILE A 344 8.86 1.85 -4.63
C ILE A 344 9.42 1.09 -3.43
N GLN A 345 10.31 0.13 -3.67
CA GLN A 345 10.86 -0.69 -2.60
C GLN A 345 11.70 0.13 -1.61
N MET A 346 12.45 1.12 -2.09
CA MET A 346 13.24 1.97 -1.20
C MET A 346 12.34 2.80 -0.29
N MET A 347 11.24 3.36 -0.83
CA MET A 347 10.28 4.14 -0.03
C MET A 347 9.58 3.26 1.01
N LEU A 348 9.20 2.03 0.67
CA LEU A 348 8.65 1.07 1.64
C LEU A 348 9.65 0.77 2.76
N ARG A 349 10.93 0.58 2.41
CA ARG A 349 11.98 0.25 3.38
C ARG A 349 12.31 1.39 4.33
N LEU A 350 12.28 2.64 3.85
CA LEU A 350 12.57 3.82 4.67
C LEU A 350 11.62 3.99 5.86
N GLY A 351 10.43 3.38 5.82
CA GLY A 351 9.49 3.44 6.93
C GLY A 351 9.60 2.30 7.94
N VAL A 352 10.14 1.16 7.52
CA VAL A 352 10.08 -0.08 8.32
C VAL A 352 11.47 -0.52 8.81
N SER A 353 12.55 -0.12 8.13
CA SER A 353 13.90 -0.57 8.45
C SER A 353 14.93 0.55 8.31
N ASP A 354 15.99 0.46 9.11
CA ASP A 354 17.16 1.31 8.94
C ASP A 354 17.93 0.89 7.70
N ILE A 355 18.12 1.84 6.78
CA ILE A 355 18.79 1.59 5.52
C ILE A 355 20.19 2.20 5.55
N PRO A 356 21.25 1.39 5.45
CA PRO A 356 22.60 1.91 5.34
C PRO A 356 22.76 2.84 4.14
N ALA A 357 23.44 3.97 4.32
CA ALA A 357 23.60 4.99 3.28
C ALA A 357 24.15 4.44 1.95
N TRP A 358 25.03 3.42 2.00
CA TRP A 358 25.56 2.80 0.79
C TRP A 358 24.50 2.16 -0.11
N GLN A 359 23.40 1.63 0.47
CA GLN A 359 22.29 1.04 -0.30
C GLN A 359 21.52 2.13 -1.05
N ILE A 360 21.27 3.27 -0.39
CA ILE A 360 20.61 4.44 -1.00
C ILE A 360 21.46 4.97 -2.15
N VAL A 361 22.75 5.18 -1.91
CA VAL A 361 23.69 5.68 -2.92
C VAL A 361 23.80 4.71 -4.10
N THR A 362 23.91 3.42 -3.83
CA THR A 362 23.97 2.39 -4.89
C THR A 362 22.69 2.34 -5.71
N SER A 363 21.53 2.41 -5.06
CA SER A 363 20.21 2.44 -5.72
C SER A 363 20.09 3.65 -6.64
N ILE A 364 20.39 4.85 -6.15
CA ILE A 364 20.38 6.10 -6.94
C ILE A 364 21.38 6.02 -8.10
N GLY A 365 22.58 5.52 -7.82
CA GLY A 365 23.64 5.37 -8.84
C GLY A 365 23.24 4.41 -9.96
N LEU A 366 22.69 3.25 -9.63
CA LEU A 366 22.20 2.28 -10.63
C LEU A 366 20.97 2.79 -11.38
N LEU A 367 20.07 3.53 -10.73
CA LEU A 367 18.93 4.18 -11.36
C LEU A 367 19.44 5.21 -12.38
N GLY A 368 20.36 6.10 -11.98
CA GLY A 368 20.98 7.09 -12.85
C GLY A 368 21.73 6.46 -14.04
N LEU A 369 22.49 5.40 -13.79
CA LEU A 369 23.17 4.64 -14.85
C LEU A 369 22.18 4.02 -15.84
N SER A 370 21.11 3.43 -15.33
CA SER A 370 20.06 2.83 -16.17
C SER A 370 19.34 3.85 -17.02
N ILE A 371 19.09 5.04 -16.49
CA ILE A 371 18.53 6.17 -17.26
C ILE A 371 19.51 6.59 -18.37
N PHE A 372 20.79 6.76 -18.06
CA PHE A 372 21.81 7.17 -19.02
C PHE A 372 21.98 6.16 -20.16
N VAL A 373 22.11 4.88 -19.83
CA VAL A 373 22.19 3.79 -20.81
C VAL A 373 20.90 3.70 -21.63
N GLY A 374 19.76 3.78 -20.94
CA GLY A 374 18.46 3.75 -21.58
C GLY A 374 18.21 4.90 -22.54
N LEU A 375 18.63 6.13 -22.19
CA LEU A 375 18.52 7.31 -23.09
C LEU A 375 19.32 7.11 -24.37
N SER A 376 20.54 6.58 -24.25
CA SER A 376 21.39 6.30 -25.44
C SER A 376 20.74 5.25 -26.35
N PHE A 377 20.13 4.22 -25.74
CA PHE A 377 19.43 3.17 -26.43
C PHE A 377 18.13 3.67 -27.09
N SER A 378 17.31 4.40 -26.33
CA SER A 378 16.06 4.99 -26.82
C SER A 378 16.26 5.93 -27.98
N ALA A 379 17.29 6.78 -27.90
CA ALA A 379 17.59 7.76 -29.00
C ALA A 379 17.92 7.04 -30.32
N LYS A 380 18.66 5.93 -30.27
CA LYS A 380 18.97 5.11 -31.46
C LYS A 380 17.71 4.44 -32.02
N ILE A 381 16.94 3.78 -31.16
CA ILE A 381 15.69 3.11 -31.56
C ILE A 381 14.70 4.10 -32.14
N PHE A 382 14.46 5.19 -31.45
CA PHE A 382 13.49 6.18 -31.84
C PHE A 382 13.84 6.78 -33.22
N ARG A 383 15.12 7.14 -33.43
CA ARG A 383 15.60 7.65 -34.71
C ARG A 383 15.42 6.67 -35.87
N THR A 384 15.59 5.36 -35.61
CA THR A 384 15.54 4.34 -36.68
C THR A 384 14.11 3.90 -36.99
N PHE A 385 13.26 3.75 -35.97
CA PHE A 385 11.96 3.07 -36.13
C PHE A 385 10.74 4.00 -36.03
N MET A 386 10.92 5.27 -35.65
CA MET A 386 9.79 6.18 -35.46
C MET A 386 8.99 6.42 -36.74
N LEU A 387 9.63 6.42 -37.90
CA LEU A 387 8.97 6.61 -39.20
C LEU A 387 8.51 5.28 -39.84
N MET A 388 8.67 4.15 -39.12
CA MET A 388 8.13 2.87 -39.60
C MET A 388 6.68 2.72 -39.13
N TYR A 389 5.76 2.80 -40.10
CA TYR A 389 4.34 2.66 -39.86
C TYR A 389 3.85 1.21 -40.11
N GLY A 390 2.93 0.73 -39.31
CA GLY A 390 2.17 -0.50 -39.57
C GLY A 390 2.94 -1.82 -39.45
N LYS A 391 4.25 -1.82 -39.14
CA LYS A 391 5.05 -3.04 -38.98
C LYS A 391 5.90 -2.96 -37.72
N ARG A 392 5.87 -4.02 -36.94
CA ARG A 392 6.76 -4.19 -35.77
C ARG A 392 8.15 -4.61 -36.26
N PRO A 393 9.24 -3.93 -35.86
CA PRO A 393 10.59 -4.39 -36.20
C PRO A 393 10.87 -5.75 -35.51
N SER A 394 11.53 -6.63 -36.24
CA SER A 394 12.01 -7.90 -35.67
C SER A 394 13.18 -7.66 -34.71
N LEU A 395 13.40 -8.58 -33.78
CA LEU A 395 14.55 -8.53 -32.86
C LEU A 395 15.90 -8.44 -33.61
N ALA A 396 15.98 -9.07 -34.79
CA ALA A 396 17.16 -9.02 -35.65
C ALA A 396 17.39 -7.60 -36.25
N GLU A 397 16.32 -6.91 -36.65
CA GLU A 397 16.37 -5.52 -37.12
C GLU A 397 16.78 -4.56 -36.05
N ILE A 398 16.21 -4.72 -34.82
CA ILE A 398 16.59 -3.94 -33.63
C ILE A 398 18.09 -4.14 -33.34
N ARG A 399 18.56 -5.38 -33.32
CA ARG A 399 19.98 -5.67 -33.07
C ARG A 399 20.92 -5.10 -34.14
N ARG A 400 20.49 -5.10 -35.40
CA ARG A 400 21.27 -4.46 -36.50
C ARG A 400 21.35 -2.96 -36.32
N SER A 401 20.23 -2.28 -36.07
CA SER A 401 20.20 -0.83 -35.88
C SER A 401 21.08 -0.34 -34.73
N LEU A 402 21.24 -1.17 -33.69
CA LEU A 402 22.11 -0.87 -32.54
C LEU A 402 23.61 -0.98 -32.89
N LYS A 403 23.98 -1.80 -33.87
CA LYS A 403 25.38 -2.00 -34.30
C LYS A 403 25.84 -0.95 -35.33
N THR A 404 24.92 -0.38 -36.10
CA THR A 404 25.23 0.53 -37.20
C THR A 404 25.08 2.01 -36.89
N ALA A 405 24.56 2.33 -35.69
CA ALA A 405 24.38 3.67 -35.17
C ALA A 405 25.36 3.93 -34.00
#